data_db07c9915ccd4bfb321878b079a94a79
#
_entry.id   db07c9915ccd4bfb321878b079a94a79
#
_cell.length_a   1.000
_cell.length_b   1.000
_cell.length_c   1.000
_cell.angle_alpha   90.00
_cell.angle_beta   90.00
_cell.angle_gamma   90.00
#
_symmetry.space_group_name_H-M   'P 1'
#
loop_
_entity.id
_entity.type
_entity.pdbx_description
1 polymer ?
#
loop_
_entity_poly.entity_id
_entity_poly.type
_entity_poly.pdbx_seq_one_letter_code
_entity_poly.pdbx_strand_id
1 'polypeptide(L)'
;MERMTKTRTRIPLWVGVVASAMSLGAAGWWTARDLVLSQGLNEGRTVADFAESVGRWASQYGGIHVRTEGVQARMPGSFLTRATYAVNGSDADVLQGSRIDAGGGERTALARVEAYHWKNPALIQREVADAIAESGSRARYRLTAATVLNPSNAPNPMEQEALNVLKTGVLKEYWQVRGGELFYARAVVAKTSCLKCHDSPQKAPEYLRRNAQFNGGGGFGYEDGKPAGLISVTLPLPNPWVAARSSLSTQAWAALLVAGGCLAWVAWGATQRRRP
;
A
#
# COMPACT_ATOMS: atom_id res chain seq x y z
N MET A 1 -51.89 -25.31 -51.30
CA MET A 1 -50.68 -25.83 -50.61
C MET A 1 -49.51 -24.96 -51.00
N GLU A 2 -49.30 -23.88 -50.24
CA GLU A 2 -48.38 -22.78 -50.56
C GLU A 2 -47.00 -23.14 -49.98
N ARG A 3 -46.01 -23.37 -50.81
CA ARG A 3 -44.63 -23.63 -50.40
C ARG A 3 -44.00 -22.32 -49.91
N MET A 4 -43.94 -22.13 -48.62
CA MET A 4 -43.12 -21.07 -48.00
C MET A 4 -41.65 -21.33 -48.35
N THR A 5 -41.12 -20.58 -49.29
CA THR A 5 -39.69 -20.53 -49.60
C THR A 5 -38.98 -19.79 -48.44
N LYS A 6 -38.32 -20.53 -47.53
CA LYS A 6 -37.40 -19.99 -46.53
C LYS A 6 -36.24 -19.31 -47.26
N THR A 7 -36.29 -17.99 -47.37
CA THR A 7 -35.14 -17.20 -47.78
C THR A 7 -34.06 -17.29 -46.69
N ARG A 8 -33.08 -18.15 -46.88
CA ARG A 8 -31.86 -18.20 -46.05
C ARG A 8 -31.05 -16.93 -46.33
N THR A 9 -31.14 -15.95 -45.46
CA THR A 9 -30.23 -14.79 -45.45
C THR A 9 -28.81 -15.31 -45.24
N ARG A 10 -27.98 -15.33 -46.28
CA ARG A 10 -26.57 -15.71 -46.20
C ARG A 10 -25.79 -14.52 -45.63
N ILE A 11 -25.37 -14.62 -44.36
CA ILE A 11 -24.47 -13.64 -43.73
C ILE A 11 -23.16 -13.64 -44.55
N PRO A 12 -22.66 -12.50 -45.04
CA PRO A 12 -21.42 -12.44 -45.79
C PRO A 12 -20.25 -12.89 -44.93
N LEU A 13 -19.31 -13.64 -45.53
CA LEU A 13 -18.15 -14.20 -44.82
C LEU A 13 -17.32 -13.09 -44.07
N TRP A 14 -17.20 -11.91 -44.69
CA TRP A 14 -16.47 -10.79 -44.10
C TRP A 14 -17.06 -10.31 -42.75
N VAL A 15 -18.39 -10.45 -42.57
CA VAL A 15 -19.04 -10.10 -41.28
C VAL A 15 -18.54 -11.04 -40.18
N GLY A 16 -18.41 -12.35 -40.49
CA GLY A 16 -17.85 -13.31 -39.54
C GLY A 16 -16.39 -13.03 -39.21
N VAL A 17 -15.58 -12.65 -40.20
CA VAL A 17 -14.17 -12.29 -39.98
C VAL A 17 -14.03 -11.03 -39.10
N VAL A 18 -14.80 -9.99 -39.39
CA VAL A 18 -14.81 -8.75 -38.60
C VAL A 18 -15.28 -9.01 -37.16
N ALA A 19 -16.37 -9.77 -36.99
CA ALA A 19 -16.87 -10.13 -35.67
C ALA A 19 -15.82 -10.93 -34.86
N SER A 20 -15.13 -11.88 -35.48
CA SER A 20 -14.06 -12.65 -34.83
C SER A 20 -12.87 -11.77 -34.44
N ALA A 21 -12.45 -10.87 -35.33
CA ALA A 21 -11.35 -9.93 -35.04
C ALA A 21 -11.71 -8.97 -33.85
N MET A 22 -12.94 -8.46 -33.85
CA MET A 22 -13.42 -7.63 -32.72
C MET A 22 -13.49 -8.42 -31.41
N SER A 23 -13.99 -9.67 -31.47
CA SER A 23 -14.04 -10.53 -30.26
C SER A 23 -12.67 -10.85 -29.71
N LEU A 24 -11.69 -11.16 -30.58
CA LEU A 24 -10.30 -11.38 -30.17
C LEU A 24 -9.66 -10.13 -29.60
N GLY A 25 -9.91 -8.96 -30.19
CA GLY A 25 -9.44 -7.68 -29.67
C GLY A 25 -10.02 -7.36 -28.31
N ALA A 26 -11.33 -7.58 -28.12
CA ALA A 26 -11.99 -7.40 -26.83
C ALA A 26 -11.46 -8.40 -25.79
N ALA A 27 -11.33 -9.67 -26.11
CA ALA A 27 -10.75 -10.67 -25.21
C ALA A 27 -9.32 -10.31 -24.82
N GLY A 28 -8.49 -9.89 -25.77
CA GLY A 28 -7.13 -9.40 -25.50
C GLY A 28 -7.11 -8.20 -24.54
N TRP A 29 -8.02 -7.24 -24.72
CA TRP A 29 -8.18 -6.10 -23.84
C TRP A 29 -8.55 -6.49 -22.42
N TRP A 30 -9.57 -7.33 -22.25
CA TRP A 30 -10.00 -7.81 -20.93
C TRP A 30 -8.90 -8.58 -20.22
N THR A 31 -8.22 -9.47 -20.94
CA THR A 31 -7.09 -10.24 -20.38
C THR A 31 -5.95 -9.32 -19.94
N ALA A 32 -5.58 -8.33 -20.74
CA ALA A 32 -4.53 -7.38 -20.40
C ALA A 32 -4.91 -6.55 -19.17
N ARG A 33 -6.16 -6.10 -19.09
CA ARG A 33 -6.69 -5.36 -17.95
C ARG A 33 -6.65 -6.19 -16.66
N ASP A 34 -7.12 -7.44 -16.73
CA ASP A 34 -7.14 -8.34 -15.57
C ASP A 34 -5.73 -8.69 -15.12
N LEU A 35 -4.80 -8.86 -16.05
CA LEU A 35 -3.38 -9.07 -15.73
C LEU A 35 -2.78 -7.88 -15.00
N VAL A 36 -2.99 -6.66 -15.51
CA VAL A 36 -2.50 -5.42 -14.87
C VAL A 36 -3.08 -5.27 -13.47
N LEU A 37 -4.38 -5.51 -13.30
CA LEU A 37 -5.02 -5.46 -11.98
C LEU A 37 -4.47 -6.53 -11.04
N SER A 38 -4.32 -7.76 -11.51
CA SER A 38 -3.76 -8.86 -10.71
C SER A 38 -2.33 -8.58 -10.26
N GLN A 39 -1.49 -8.06 -11.16
CA GLN A 39 -0.13 -7.63 -10.83
C GLN A 39 -0.12 -6.49 -9.81
N GLY A 40 -0.98 -5.48 -10.00
CA GLY A 40 -1.12 -4.37 -9.05
C GLY A 40 -1.57 -4.84 -7.67
N LEU A 41 -2.54 -5.76 -7.59
CA LEU A 41 -2.99 -6.34 -6.33
C LEU A 41 -1.88 -7.13 -5.64
N ASN A 42 -1.10 -7.91 -6.37
CA ASN A 42 0.03 -8.65 -5.82
C ASN A 42 1.13 -7.71 -5.30
N GLU A 43 1.41 -6.63 -6.03
CA GLU A 43 2.34 -5.59 -5.56
C GLU A 43 1.80 -4.91 -4.29
N GLY A 44 0.52 -4.54 -4.26
CA GLY A 44 -0.13 -3.97 -3.08
C GLY A 44 -0.05 -4.89 -1.85
N ARG A 45 -0.29 -6.19 -2.04
CA ARG A 45 -0.14 -7.21 -0.99
C ARG A 45 1.29 -7.31 -0.49
N THR A 46 2.26 -7.35 -1.41
CA THR A 46 3.69 -7.42 -1.05
C THR A 46 4.13 -6.22 -0.24
N VAL A 47 3.73 -5.01 -0.63
CA VAL A 47 4.04 -3.78 0.12
C VAL A 47 3.38 -3.80 1.49
N ALA A 48 2.13 -4.24 1.58
CA ALA A 48 1.43 -4.36 2.87
C ALA A 48 2.06 -5.43 3.77
N ASP A 49 2.50 -6.58 3.23
CA ASP A 49 3.23 -7.62 3.96
C ASP A 49 4.55 -7.09 4.52
N PHE A 50 5.28 -6.34 3.70
CA PHE A 50 6.51 -5.68 4.12
C PHE A 50 6.26 -4.68 5.26
N ALA A 51 5.30 -3.77 5.09
CA ALA A 51 4.95 -2.79 6.10
C ALA A 51 4.51 -3.43 7.42
N GLU A 52 3.65 -4.47 7.36
CA GLU A 52 3.25 -5.22 8.55
C GLU A 52 4.43 -5.92 9.22
N SER A 53 5.35 -6.47 8.43
CA SER A 53 6.54 -7.16 8.96
C SER A 53 7.49 -6.21 9.67
N VAL A 54 7.72 -5.01 9.12
CA VAL A 54 8.50 -3.94 9.76
C VAL A 54 7.84 -3.52 11.07
N GLY A 55 6.54 -3.29 11.09
CA GLY A 55 5.80 -2.94 12.30
C GLY A 55 5.85 -4.03 13.37
N ARG A 56 5.73 -5.28 12.96
CA ARG A 56 5.81 -6.45 13.84
C ARG A 56 7.21 -6.58 14.45
N TRP A 57 8.23 -6.49 13.61
CA TRP A 57 9.62 -6.52 14.05
C TRP A 57 9.91 -5.43 15.08
N ALA A 58 9.56 -4.18 14.78
CA ALA A 58 9.74 -3.07 15.71
C ALA A 58 8.96 -3.26 17.03
N SER A 59 7.75 -3.84 16.96
CA SER A 59 6.92 -4.09 18.13
C SER A 59 7.49 -5.15 19.07
N GLN A 60 8.26 -6.11 18.56
CA GLN A 60 8.93 -7.13 19.38
C GLN A 60 9.91 -6.50 20.36
N TYR A 61 10.57 -5.43 19.95
CA TYR A 61 11.53 -4.68 20.76
C TYR A 61 10.90 -3.53 21.55
N GLY A 62 9.59 -3.35 21.45
CA GLY A 62 8.90 -2.20 22.06
C GLY A 62 9.26 -0.85 21.42
N GLY A 63 9.72 -0.85 20.19
CA GLY A 63 10.35 0.25 19.49
C GLY A 63 11.87 0.08 19.42
N ILE A 64 12.56 1.02 18.79
CA ILE A 64 14.01 1.02 18.64
C ILE A 64 14.61 2.35 19.09
N HIS A 65 15.83 2.28 19.62
CA HIS A 65 16.62 3.47 19.92
C HIS A 65 17.60 3.71 18.77
N VAL A 66 17.54 4.89 18.20
CA VAL A 66 18.40 5.30 17.10
C VAL A 66 19.38 6.33 17.60
N ARG A 67 20.66 6.08 17.40
CA ARG A 67 21.74 7.02 17.71
C ARG A 67 21.67 8.22 16.75
N THR A 68 21.78 9.42 17.30
CA THR A 68 21.94 10.64 16.50
C THR A 68 23.18 11.39 16.94
N GLU A 69 23.81 12.09 16.03
CA GLU A 69 24.95 12.93 16.33
C GLU A 69 24.45 14.29 16.86
N GLY A 70 24.73 14.55 18.12
CA GLY A 70 24.46 15.83 18.79
C GLY A 70 23.00 16.11 19.15
N VAL A 71 22.82 17.06 20.05
CA VAL A 71 21.49 17.49 20.58
C VAL A 71 20.65 18.24 19.53
N GLN A 72 21.29 18.70 18.45
CA GLN A 72 20.65 19.52 17.41
C GLN A 72 20.13 18.72 16.22
N ALA A 73 20.31 17.38 16.20
CA ALA A 73 19.76 16.58 15.12
C ALA A 73 18.22 16.70 15.11
N ARG A 74 17.71 17.43 14.14
CA ARG A 74 16.26 17.52 13.90
C ARG A 74 15.77 16.15 13.52
N MET A 75 14.86 15.63 14.30
CA MET A 75 14.14 14.40 13.97
C MET A 75 12.96 14.79 13.11
N PRO A 76 12.98 14.49 11.80
CA PRO A 76 11.85 14.80 10.93
C PRO A 76 10.62 14.02 11.41
N GLY A 77 9.51 14.72 11.56
CA GLY A 77 8.19 14.15 11.63
C GLY A 77 7.76 13.41 12.89
N SER A 78 8.59 13.35 13.93
CA SER A 78 8.19 12.67 15.17
C SER A 78 7.57 13.61 16.18
N PHE A 79 6.31 13.39 16.48
CA PHE A 79 5.61 14.11 17.54
C PHE A 79 5.84 13.49 18.93
N LEU A 80 6.28 12.23 18.98
CA LEU A 80 6.70 11.51 20.18
C LEU A 80 8.21 11.48 20.35
N THR A 81 8.94 12.41 19.71
CA THR A 81 10.40 12.45 19.80
C THR A 81 10.80 12.76 21.21
N ARG A 82 11.33 11.78 21.89
CA ARG A 82 12.01 11.96 23.16
C ARG A 82 13.45 11.58 22.96
N ALA A 83 14.31 12.56 23.12
CA ALA A 83 15.71 12.29 23.24
C ALA A 83 15.92 11.48 24.50
N THR A 84 16.45 10.30 24.35
CA THR A 84 16.90 9.48 25.45
C THR A 84 18.41 9.64 25.52
N TYR A 85 18.90 10.21 26.57
CA TYR A 85 20.35 10.43 26.73
C TYR A 85 20.95 9.28 27.52
N ALA A 86 21.94 8.61 26.95
CA ALA A 86 22.80 7.73 27.72
C ALA A 86 23.92 8.55 28.33
N VAL A 87 23.97 8.64 29.64
CA VAL A 87 25.04 9.30 30.35
C VAL A 87 26.14 8.25 30.61
N ASN A 88 27.33 8.45 30.02
CA ASN A 88 28.55 7.72 30.32
C ASN A 88 28.63 6.23 29.92
N GLY A 89 28.09 5.80 28.82
CA GLY A 89 28.54 4.55 28.15
C GLY A 89 28.41 3.22 28.90
N SER A 90 27.91 3.23 30.12
CA SER A 90 27.65 2.04 30.91
C SER A 90 26.22 2.08 31.38
N ASP A 91 25.47 1.02 31.24
CA ASP A 91 24.15 0.69 31.82
C ASP A 91 23.34 1.88 32.40
N ALA A 92 23.48 3.00 31.74
CA ALA A 92 22.98 4.27 32.20
C ALA A 92 21.48 4.24 32.11
N ASP A 93 20.84 4.60 33.16
CA ASP A 93 19.44 4.95 33.23
C ASP A 93 19.07 5.83 32.03
N VAL A 94 18.42 5.23 31.10
CA VAL A 94 17.88 5.90 29.95
C VAL A 94 16.80 6.85 30.45
N LEU A 95 17.13 8.13 30.59
CA LEU A 95 16.18 9.14 30.98
C LEU A 95 15.10 9.28 29.92
N GLN A 96 14.05 8.50 30.09
CA GLN A 96 12.87 8.60 29.24
C GLN A 96 12.17 9.94 29.50
N GLY A 97 12.28 10.82 28.53
CA GLY A 97 11.34 11.91 28.38
C GLY A 97 11.56 13.15 29.22
N SER A 98 12.71 13.39 29.75
CA SER A 98 13.05 14.72 30.25
C SER A 98 13.33 15.65 29.07
N ARG A 99 12.51 16.67 28.94
CA ARG A 99 12.88 17.87 28.21
C ARG A 99 14.01 18.50 29.00
N ILE A 100 15.23 18.32 28.59
CA ILE A 100 16.36 18.99 29.24
C ILE A 100 16.31 20.43 28.71
N ASP A 101 15.73 21.32 29.46
CA ASP A 101 15.94 22.75 29.30
C ASP A 101 17.34 23.07 29.90
N ALA A 102 18.35 22.61 29.14
CA ALA A 102 19.72 22.74 29.55
C ALA A 102 20.19 24.20 29.46
N GLY A 103 20.72 24.74 30.51
CA GLY A 103 21.49 25.98 30.49
C GLY A 103 22.71 25.88 29.57
N GLY A 104 23.35 27.01 29.22
CA GLY A 104 24.42 27.03 28.23
C GLY A 104 25.59 26.08 28.49
N GLY A 105 26.00 25.89 29.78
CA GLY A 105 27.05 24.95 30.16
C GLY A 105 26.66 23.49 30.02
N GLU A 106 25.43 23.15 30.33
CA GLU A 106 24.89 21.81 30.16
C GLU A 106 24.73 21.46 28.67
N ARG A 107 24.36 22.43 27.80
CA ARG A 107 24.29 22.23 26.36
C ARG A 107 25.63 21.83 25.78
N THR A 108 26.74 22.40 26.27
CA THR A 108 28.08 22.07 25.84
C THR A 108 28.49 20.67 26.30
N ALA A 109 28.11 20.28 27.52
CA ALA A 109 28.33 18.93 28.02
C ALA A 109 27.50 17.90 27.27
N LEU A 110 26.22 18.20 27.00
CA LEU A 110 25.30 17.35 26.28
C LEU A 110 25.67 17.21 24.78
N ALA A 111 26.33 18.20 24.19
CA ALA A 111 26.83 18.10 22.82
C ALA A 111 27.91 17.01 22.64
N ARG A 112 28.50 16.56 23.73
CA ARG A 112 29.49 15.47 23.76
C ARG A 112 28.90 14.10 24.11
N VAL A 113 27.62 14.07 24.47
CA VAL A 113 26.91 12.84 24.85
C VAL A 113 26.26 12.25 23.61
N GLU A 114 26.38 10.94 23.44
CA GLU A 114 25.63 10.23 22.43
C GLU A 114 24.14 10.30 22.74
N ALA A 115 23.39 10.89 21.82
CA ALA A 115 21.94 11.00 21.95
C ALA A 115 21.25 9.84 21.25
N TYR A 116 20.35 9.17 21.96
CA TYR A 116 19.51 8.11 21.43
C TYR A 116 18.06 8.58 21.41
N HIS A 117 17.41 8.39 20.29
CA HIS A 117 15.99 8.70 20.13
C HIS A 117 15.19 7.41 20.07
N TRP A 118 14.19 7.30 20.91
CA TRP A 118 13.27 6.18 20.85
C TRP A 118 12.23 6.40 19.76
N LYS A 119 12.09 5.42 18.89
CA LYS A 119 11.10 5.38 17.83
C LYS A 119 10.10 4.26 18.11
N ASN A 120 8.83 4.63 18.24
CA ASN A 120 7.77 3.64 18.38
C ASN A 120 7.52 2.93 17.02
N PRO A 121 6.86 1.74 17.02
CA PRO A 121 6.65 0.95 15.80
C PRO A 121 5.90 1.70 14.69
N ALA A 122 4.91 2.54 15.03
CA ALA A 122 4.16 3.29 14.03
C ALA A 122 5.00 4.41 13.39
N LEU A 123 5.88 5.05 14.17
CA LEU A 123 6.83 6.03 13.65
C LEU A 123 7.84 5.39 12.70
N ILE A 124 8.36 4.21 13.06
CA ILE A 124 9.28 3.47 12.20
C ILE A 124 8.63 3.15 10.87
N GLN A 125 7.39 2.65 10.87
CA GLN A 125 6.66 2.38 9.64
C GLN A 125 6.46 3.64 8.78
N ARG A 126 6.18 4.77 9.40
CA ARG A 126 6.04 6.04 8.69
C ARG A 126 7.35 6.48 8.04
N GLU A 127 8.46 6.45 8.78
CA GLU A 127 9.78 6.83 8.23
C GLU A 127 10.22 5.88 7.10
N VAL A 128 9.91 4.59 7.21
CA VAL A 128 10.15 3.63 6.12
C VAL A 128 9.27 3.95 4.91
N ALA A 129 8.01 4.34 5.12
CA ALA A 129 7.13 4.77 4.03
C ALA A 129 7.66 6.02 3.32
N ASP A 130 8.16 7.00 4.09
CA ASP A 130 8.77 8.21 3.56
C ASP A 130 10.05 7.88 2.75
N ALA A 131 10.92 7.02 3.27
CA ALA A 131 12.13 6.57 2.58
C ALA A 131 11.82 5.82 1.26
N ILE A 132 10.78 4.97 1.25
CA ILE A 132 10.30 4.31 0.04
C ILE A 132 9.78 5.34 -0.97
N ALA A 133 9.05 6.36 -0.50
CA ALA A 133 8.55 7.42 -1.35
C ALA A 133 9.69 8.24 -1.98
N GLU A 134 10.75 8.53 -1.23
CA GLU A 134 11.94 9.25 -1.68
C GLU A 134 12.80 8.43 -2.65
N SER A 135 12.80 7.11 -2.54
CA SER A 135 13.54 6.22 -3.46
C SER A 135 12.97 6.17 -4.88
N GLY A 136 11.87 6.88 -5.15
CA GLY A 136 11.22 6.86 -6.45
C GLY A 136 10.32 5.64 -6.69
N SER A 137 10.03 4.85 -5.65
CA SER A 137 9.03 3.78 -5.74
C SER A 137 7.70 4.33 -6.22
N ARG A 138 7.04 3.62 -7.11
CA ARG A 138 5.69 3.97 -7.57
C ARG A 138 4.61 3.64 -6.54
N ALA A 139 4.85 2.66 -5.68
CA ALA A 139 3.94 2.31 -4.60
C ALA A 139 4.19 3.21 -3.39
N ARG A 140 3.12 3.67 -2.78
CA ARG A 140 3.13 4.43 -1.54
C ARG A 140 2.25 3.75 -0.53
N TYR A 141 2.70 3.64 0.71
CA TYR A 141 1.86 3.08 1.75
C TYR A 141 1.73 4.02 2.95
N ARG A 142 0.65 3.83 3.69
CA ARG A 142 0.37 4.52 4.95
C ARG A 142 -0.22 3.55 5.97
N LEU A 143 0.02 3.84 7.25
CA LEU A 143 -0.66 3.21 8.36
C LEU A 143 -1.68 4.20 8.93
N THR A 144 -2.93 3.79 9.05
CA THR A 144 -4.01 4.60 9.60
C THR A 144 -5.00 3.77 10.44
N ALA A 145 -5.87 4.45 11.17
CA ALA A 145 -6.94 3.84 11.95
C ALA A 145 -8.15 4.79 12.00
N ALA A 146 -9.30 4.27 12.43
CA ALA A 146 -10.50 5.09 12.60
C ALA A 146 -10.31 6.22 13.61
N THR A 147 -9.53 5.94 14.66
CA THR A 147 -9.08 6.92 15.66
C THR A 147 -7.58 6.81 15.83
N VAL A 148 -6.87 7.93 15.83
CA VAL A 148 -5.42 7.95 15.80
C VAL A 148 -4.86 8.78 16.96
N LEU A 149 -3.72 8.36 17.51
CA LEU A 149 -2.97 9.17 18.48
C LEU A 149 -2.30 10.36 17.76
N ASN A 150 -1.76 10.13 16.59
CA ASN A 150 -1.13 11.17 15.77
C ASN A 150 -2.10 11.67 14.71
N PRO A 151 -2.55 12.94 14.75
CA PRO A 151 -3.45 13.50 13.73
C PRO A 151 -2.95 13.37 12.29
N SER A 152 -1.63 13.33 12.06
CA SER A 152 -1.05 13.13 10.73
C SER A 152 -1.36 11.75 10.13
N ASN A 153 -1.76 10.79 10.96
CA ASN A 153 -2.19 9.46 10.53
C ASN A 153 -3.70 9.36 10.33
N ALA A 154 -4.45 10.48 10.43
CA ALA A 154 -5.88 10.48 10.19
C ALA A 154 -6.21 9.92 8.79
N PRO A 155 -7.27 9.11 8.68
CA PRO A 155 -7.63 8.49 7.41
C PRO A 155 -8.13 9.52 6.41
N ASN A 156 -7.74 9.35 5.17
CA ASN A 156 -8.36 10.05 4.04
C ASN A 156 -9.73 9.40 3.68
N PRO A 157 -10.53 9.99 2.77
CA PRO A 157 -11.85 9.46 2.43
C PRO A 157 -11.85 8.01 1.95
N MET A 158 -10.86 7.58 1.15
CA MET A 158 -10.76 6.20 0.67
C MET A 158 -10.35 5.24 1.80
N GLU A 159 -9.46 5.68 2.67
CA GLU A 159 -9.05 4.92 3.85
C GLU A 159 -10.22 4.78 4.84
N GLN A 160 -11.03 5.83 5.00
CA GLN A 160 -12.23 5.77 5.84
C GLN A 160 -13.27 4.79 5.30
N GLU A 161 -13.46 4.75 3.98
CA GLU A 161 -14.32 3.75 3.32
C GLU A 161 -13.80 2.33 3.59
N ALA A 162 -12.51 2.10 3.38
CA ALA A 162 -11.87 0.81 3.64
C ALA A 162 -11.97 0.39 5.11
N LEU A 163 -11.77 1.31 6.07
CA LEU A 163 -11.94 1.06 7.50
C LEU A 163 -13.37 0.59 7.82
N ASN A 164 -14.38 1.23 7.23
CA ASN A 164 -15.79 0.84 7.43
C ASN A 164 -16.09 -0.57 6.94
N VAL A 165 -15.45 -0.98 5.82
CA VAL A 165 -15.60 -2.34 5.27
C VAL A 165 -14.85 -3.37 6.11
N LEU A 166 -13.63 -3.04 6.54
CA LEU A 166 -12.72 -3.97 7.21
C LEU A 166 -12.96 -4.11 8.72
N LYS A 167 -13.69 -3.19 9.35
CA LYS A 167 -13.91 -3.16 10.81
C LYS A 167 -14.56 -4.42 11.40
N THR A 168 -15.34 -5.14 10.59
CA THR A 168 -15.99 -6.37 11.03
C THR A 168 -15.06 -7.56 11.16
N GLY A 169 -13.87 -7.50 10.54
CA GLY A 169 -12.91 -8.60 10.47
C GLY A 169 -13.31 -9.75 9.52
N VAL A 170 -14.47 -9.65 8.85
CA VAL A 170 -14.91 -10.65 7.86
C VAL A 170 -14.03 -10.58 6.61
N LEU A 171 -13.82 -9.38 6.11
CA LEU A 171 -12.88 -9.14 5.01
C LEU A 171 -11.52 -8.74 5.60
N LYS A 172 -10.44 -9.26 5.00
CA LYS A 172 -9.07 -8.95 5.41
C LYS A 172 -8.43 -7.89 4.53
N GLU A 173 -8.96 -7.70 3.32
CA GLU A 173 -8.47 -6.74 2.35
C GLU A 173 -9.63 -6.06 1.63
N TYR A 174 -9.39 -4.84 1.16
CA TYR A 174 -10.28 -4.03 0.35
C TYR A 174 -9.47 -3.37 -0.75
N TRP A 175 -10.04 -3.22 -1.94
CA TRP A 175 -9.38 -2.50 -3.02
C TRP A 175 -10.39 -1.85 -3.96
N GLN A 176 -9.94 -0.80 -4.61
CA GLN A 176 -10.69 -0.14 -5.70
C GLN A 176 -9.72 0.50 -6.69
N VAL A 177 -10.18 0.64 -7.93
CA VAL A 177 -9.44 1.35 -8.97
C VAL A 177 -10.17 2.67 -9.26
N ARG A 178 -9.47 3.78 -9.15
CA ARG A 178 -10.01 5.11 -9.43
C ARG A 178 -8.95 5.97 -10.13
N GLY A 179 -9.32 6.59 -11.25
CA GLY A 179 -8.43 7.50 -11.96
C GLY A 179 -7.13 6.88 -12.48
N GLY A 180 -7.09 5.55 -12.73
CA GLY A 180 -5.88 4.85 -13.16
C GLY A 180 -4.94 4.46 -12.02
N GLU A 181 -5.36 4.66 -10.78
CA GLU A 181 -4.64 4.22 -9.59
C GLU A 181 -5.38 3.06 -8.89
N LEU A 182 -4.63 2.09 -8.41
CA LEU A 182 -5.11 1.07 -7.50
C LEU A 182 -4.91 1.56 -6.07
N PHE A 183 -6.01 1.65 -5.34
CA PHE A 183 -6.02 1.72 -3.88
C PHE A 183 -6.23 0.31 -3.34
N TYR A 184 -5.31 -0.15 -2.51
CA TYR A 184 -5.37 -1.42 -1.80
C TYR A 184 -5.27 -1.15 -0.30
N ALA A 185 -6.06 -1.84 0.50
CA ALA A 185 -6.04 -1.72 1.95
C ALA A 185 -6.11 -3.10 2.60
N ARG A 186 -5.31 -3.31 3.64
CA ARG A 186 -5.31 -4.50 4.48
C ARG A 186 -5.59 -4.13 5.92
N ALA A 187 -6.48 -4.88 6.57
CA ALA A 187 -6.74 -4.72 8.00
C ALA A 187 -5.49 -5.08 8.83
N VAL A 188 -5.16 -4.20 9.76
CA VAL A 188 -4.17 -4.47 10.81
C VAL A 188 -4.90 -4.95 12.05
N VAL A 189 -4.60 -6.18 12.47
CA VAL A 189 -5.18 -6.79 13.64
C VAL A 189 -4.33 -6.44 14.87
N ALA A 190 -4.97 -5.90 15.90
CA ALA A 190 -4.29 -5.59 17.16
C ALA A 190 -3.76 -6.88 17.79
N LYS A 191 -2.62 -6.77 18.42
CA LYS A 191 -1.98 -7.83 19.22
C LYS A 191 -1.76 -7.32 20.63
N THR A 192 -1.56 -8.24 21.55
CA THR A 192 -1.27 -7.91 22.97
C THR A 192 -0.18 -6.84 23.11
N SER A 193 0.85 -6.85 22.23
CA SER A 193 1.90 -5.82 22.24
C SER A 193 1.38 -4.42 21.92
N CYS A 194 0.32 -4.30 21.11
CA CYS A 194 -0.30 -3.02 20.76
C CYS A 194 -1.02 -2.40 21.97
N LEU A 195 -1.60 -3.25 22.82
CA LEU A 195 -2.40 -2.83 23.96
C LEU A 195 -1.56 -2.12 25.02
N LYS A 196 -0.23 -2.29 25.03
CA LYS A 196 0.67 -1.54 25.92
C LYS A 196 0.50 -0.03 25.78
N CYS A 197 0.11 0.45 24.59
CA CYS A 197 -0.09 1.88 24.30
C CYS A 197 -1.54 2.22 23.96
N HIS A 198 -2.30 1.26 23.41
CA HIS A 198 -3.60 1.50 22.78
C HIS A 198 -4.80 0.89 23.52
N ASP A 199 -4.60 0.29 24.70
CA ASP A 199 -5.71 -0.24 25.53
C ASP A 199 -6.61 0.92 26.01
N SER A 200 -6.11 1.71 26.92
CA SER A 200 -6.86 2.85 27.46
C SER A 200 -5.92 3.99 27.83
N PRO A 201 -6.43 5.24 27.90
CA PRO A 201 -5.61 6.38 28.31
C PRO A 201 -4.95 6.18 29.68
N GLN A 202 -5.64 5.51 30.60
CA GLN A 202 -5.16 5.27 31.98
C GLN A 202 -4.02 4.28 32.04
N LYS A 203 -4.02 3.27 31.17
CA LYS A 203 -2.98 2.24 31.08
C LYS A 203 -1.82 2.61 30.15
N ALA A 204 -2.02 3.67 29.36
CA ALA A 204 -1.00 4.15 28.44
C ALA A 204 0.27 4.57 29.17
N PRO A 205 1.46 4.41 28.55
CA PRO A 205 2.72 4.88 29.12
C PRO A 205 2.67 6.36 29.49
N GLU A 206 3.44 6.74 30.51
CA GLU A 206 3.41 8.09 31.08
C GLU A 206 3.67 9.19 30.02
N TYR A 207 4.56 8.93 29.08
CA TYR A 207 4.85 9.87 28.00
C TYR A 207 3.65 10.15 27.08
N LEU A 208 2.74 9.19 26.91
CA LEU A 208 1.48 9.42 26.20
C LEU A 208 0.48 10.19 27.08
N ARG A 209 0.38 9.83 28.35
CA ARG A 209 -0.54 10.45 29.30
C ARG A 209 -0.23 11.92 29.59
N ARG A 210 1.06 12.28 29.67
CA ARG A 210 1.51 13.66 29.93
C ARG A 210 1.34 14.59 28.73
N ASN A 211 1.10 14.08 27.55
CA ASN A 211 1.06 14.85 26.32
C ASN A 211 -0.40 15.14 25.94
N ALA A 212 -0.95 16.27 26.43
CA ALA A 212 -2.35 16.63 26.25
C ALA A 212 -2.79 16.67 24.76
N GLN A 213 -1.88 17.01 23.85
CA GLN A 213 -2.15 16.99 22.41
C GLN A 213 -2.41 15.59 21.84
N PHE A 214 -2.02 14.52 22.57
CA PHE A 214 -2.23 13.12 22.19
C PHE A 214 -3.29 12.43 23.06
N ASN A 215 -3.81 13.14 24.05
CA ASN A 215 -4.87 12.66 24.93
C ASN A 215 -6.28 13.00 24.39
N GLY A 216 -6.39 13.47 23.15
CA GLY A 216 -7.64 13.90 22.53
C GLY A 216 -8.67 12.79 22.27
N GLY A 217 -8.56 11.64 22.95
CA GLY A 217 -9.53 10.56 22.91
C GLY A 217 -9.39 9.59 21.74
N GLY A 218 -8.43 9.81 20.85
CA GLY A 218 -8.19 8.91 19.72
C GLY A 218 -7.12 7.86 19.98
N GLY A 219 -7.16 6.75 19.24
CA GLY A 219 -6.12 5.73 19.24
C GLY A 219 -6.09 4.80 20.45
N PHE A 220 -7.16 4.75 21.22
CA PHE A 220 -7.36 3.84 22.36
C PHE A 220 -8.54 2.90 22.12
N GLY A 221 -8.71 1.94 23.03
CA GLY A 221 -9.80 0.97 22.97
C GLY A 221 -9.53 -0.15 21.99
N TYR A 222 -8.27 -0.47 21.71
CA TYR A 222 -7.93 -1.63 20.90
C TYR A 222 -8.16 -2.92 21.68
N GLU A 223 -8.60 -3.95 20.97
CA GLU A 223 -8.84 -5.28 21.51
C GLU A 223 -7.96 -6.31 20.79
N ASP A 224 -7.36 -7.22 21.57
CA ASP A 224 -6.51 -8.26 20.99
C ASP A 224 -7.29 -9.12 19.99
N GLY A 225 -6.71 -9.38 18.83
CA GLY A 225 -7.33 -10.14 17.76
C GLY A 225 -8.39 -9.39 16.94
N LYS A 226 -8.67 -8.11 17.23
CA LYS A 226 -9.64 -7.29 16.48
C LYS A 226 -8.94 -6.34 15.49
N PRO A 227 -9.61 -5.98 14.38
CA PRO A 227 -9.10 -4.94 13.48
C PRO A 227 -8.95 -3.61 14.24
N ALA A 228 -7.74 -3.05 14.21
CA ALA A 228 -7.36 -1.82 14.90
C ALA A 228 -7.10 -0.66 13.93
N GLY A 229 -6.81 -0.98 12.69
CA GLY A 229 -6.50 -0.01 11.64
C GLY A 229 -6.30 -0.71 10.32
N LEU A 230 -5.66 -0.03 9.40
CA LEU A 230 -5.27 -0.61 8.11
C LEU A 230 -3.92 -0.08 7.63
N ILE A 231 -3.28 -0.87 6.77
CA ILE A 231 -2.22 -0.42 5.89
C ILE A 231 -2.88 -0.18 4.53
N SER A 232 -2.80 1.06 4.04
CA SER A 232 -3.22 1.44 2.69
C SER A 232 -2.02 1.49 1.76
N VAL A 233 -2.20 1.02 0.54
CA VAL A 233 -1.20 1.10 -0.53
C VAL A 233 -1.86 1.73 -1.74
N THR A 234 -1.24 2.75 -2.30
CA THR A 234 -1.66 3.38 -3.55
C THR A 234 -0.56 3.20 -4.59
N LEU A 235 -0.94 2.74 -5.77
CA LEU A 235 -0.01 2.57 -6.88
C LEU A 235 -0.68 2.86 -8.22
N PRO A 236 0.03 3.54 -9.15
CA PRO A 236 -0.49 3.78 -10.49
C PRO A 236 -0.53 2.45 -11.28
N LEU A 237 -1.66 2.22 -11.96
CA LEU A 237 -1.79 1.09 -12.88
C LEU A 237 -1.34 1.54 -14.28
N PRO A 238 -0.47 0.79 -14.95
CA PRO A 238 -0.12 1.07 -16.33
C PRO A 238 -1.32 0.88 -17.25
N ASN A 239 -1.35 1.61 -18.36
CA ASN A 239 -2.35 1.37 -19.39
C ASN A 239 -2.26 -0.10 -19.85
N PRO A 240 -3.37 -0.86 -19.90
CA PRO A 240 -3.35 -2.28 -20.28
C PRO A 240 -2.71 -2.56 -21.63
N TRP A 241 -2.89 -1.69 -22.63
CA TRP A 241 -2.25 -1.83 -23.94
C TRP A 241 -0.73 -1.65 -23.88
N VAL A 242 -0.27 -0.67 -23.09
CA VAL A 242 1.17 -0.45 -22.91
C VAL A 242 1.79 -1.63 -22.16
N ALA A 243 1.12 -2.09 -21.10
CA ALA A 243 1.56 -3.24 -20.32
C ALA A 243 1.59 -4.52 -21.18
N ALA A 244 0.53 -4.81 -21.96
CA ALA A 244 0.49 -5.95 -22.85
C ALA A 244 1.61 -5.89 -23.89
N ARG A 245 1.81 -4.72 -24.51
CA ARG A 245 2.86 -4.54 -25.52
C ARG A 245 4.27 -4.72 -24.93
N SER A 246 4.53 -4.21 -23.74
CA SER A 246 5.86 -4.33 -23.10
C SER A 246 6.13 -5.72 -22.51
N SER A 247 5.06 -6.48 -22.19
CA SER A 247 5.17 -7.82 -21.61
C SER A 247 5.26 -8.95 -22.64
N LEU A 248 4.85 -8.69 -23.88
CA LEU A 248 4.90 -9.69 -24.96
C LEU A 248 6.34 -9.84 -25.46
N SER A 249 6.83 -11.07 -25.42
CA SER A 249 8.13 -11.40 -26.02
C SER A 249 8.10 -11.25 -27.53
N THR A 250 9.27 -11.09 -28.15
CA THR A 250 9.42 -11.04 -29.62
C THR A 250 8.81 -12.28 -30.29
N GLN A 251 8.90 -13.43 -29.63
CA GLN A 251 8.31 -14.69 -30.10
C GLN A 251 6.78 -14.65 -30.09
N ALA A 252 6.18 -14.06 -29.04
CA ALA A 252 4.72 -13.89 -28.96
C ALA A 252 4.21 -12.94 -30.06
N TRP A 253 4.95 -11.85 -30.35
CA TRP A 253 4.64 -10.96 -31.45
C TRP A 253 4.73 -11.68 -32.81
N ALA A 254 5.78 -12.47 -33.02
CA ALA A 254 5.94 -13.26 -34.26
C ALA A 254 4.78 -14.25 -34.43
N ALA A 255 4.38 -14.96 -33.37
CA ALA A 255 3.25 -15.88 -33.41
C ALA A 255 1.93 -15.17 -33.75
N LEU A 256 1.68 -13.98 -33.18
CA LEU A 256 0.49 -13.19 -33.49
C LEU A 256 0.48 -12.72 -34.94
N LEU A 257 1.62 -12.32 -35.50
CA LEU A 257 1.74 -11.92 -36.92
C LEU A 257 1.49 -13.10 -37.84
N VAL A 258 2.03 -14.30 -37.56
CA VAL A 258 1.78 -15.51 -38.31
C VAL A 258 0.29 -15.90 -38.27
N ALA A 259 -0.31 -15.89 -37.06
CA ALA A 259 -1.73 -16.21 -36.94
C ALA A 259 -2.62 -15.22 -37.71
N GLY A 260 -2.32 -13.93 -37.63
CA GLY A 260 -3.00 -12.88 -38.39
C GLY A 260 -2.87 -13.08 -39.91
N GLY A 261 -1.66 -13.40 -40.37
CA GLY A 261 -1.37 -13.70 -41.76
C GLY A 261 -2.15 -14.94 -42.27
N CYS A 262 -2.20 -16.00 -41.48
CA CYS A 262 -3.00 -17.20 -41.82
C CYS A 262 -4.50 -16.88 -41.92
N LEU A 263 -5.05 -16.12 -41.00
CA LEU A 263 -6.45 -15.69 -41.02
C LEU A 263 -6.75 -14.84 -42.28
N ALA A 264 -5.87 -13.90 -42.61
CA ALA A 264 -6.02 -13.06 -43.80
C ALA A 264 -5.97 -13.90 -45.09
N TRP A 265 -5.06 -14.87 -45.16
CA TRP A 265 -4.92 -15.76 -46.28
C TRP A 265 -6.16 -16.64 -46.47
N VAL A 266 -6.70 -17.21 -45.39
CA VAL A 266 -7.95 -18.00 -45.42
C VAL A 266 -9.13 -17.13 -45.89
N ALA A 267 -9.24 -15.91 -45.37
CA ALA A 267 -10.30 -14.98 -45.78
C ALA A 267 -10.19 -14.60 -47.26
N TRP A 268 -8.97 -14.34 -47.75
CA TRP A 268 -8.70 -14.04 -49.16
C TRP A 268 -9.02 -15.22 -50.06
N GLY A 269 -8.58 -16.44 -49.75
CA GLY A 269 -8.89 -17.66 -50.48
C GLY A 269 -10.38 -17.95 -50.59
N ALA A 270 -11.13 -17.67 -49.51
CA ALA A 270 -12.59 -17.82 -49.52
C ALA A 270 -13.31 -16.78 -50.40
N THR A 271 -12.74 -15.58 -50.58
CA THR A 271 -13.29 -14.58 -51.50
C THR A 271 -13.02 -14.90 -52.97
N GLN A 272 -11.86 -15.48 -53.27
CA GLN A 272 -11.49 -15.88 -54.63
C GLN A 272 -12.37 -17.05 -55.18
N ARG A 273 -12.71 -18.01 -54.33
CA ARG A 273 -13.59 -19.14 -54.71
C ARG A 273 -15.04 -18.72 -55.00
N ARG A 274 -15.40 -17.47 -54.78
CA ARG A 274 -16.75 -16.93 -55.04
C ARG A 274 -16.84 -16.03 -56.27
N ARG A 275 -15.73 -15.84 -57.00
CA ARG A 275 -15.75 -15.18 -58.30
C ARG A 275 -16.18 -16.21 -59.33
N PRO A 276 -17.28 -15.96 -60.12
CA PRO A 276 -17.80 -16.87 -61.11
C PRO A 276 -16.81 -17.09 -62.25
#